data_aa1f674409c6e82d3823b2cdac9312d6
#
_entry.id   aa1f674409c6e82d3823b2cdac9312d6
#
_cell.length_a   1.000
_cell.length_b   1.000
_cell.length_c   1.000
_cell.angle_alpha   90.00
_cell.angle_beta   90.00
_cell.angle_gamma   90.00
#
_symmetry.space_group_name_H-M   'P 1'
#
loop_
_entity.id
_entity.type
_entity.pdbx_description
1 polymer ?
#
loop_
_entity_poly.entity_id
_entity_poly.type
_entity_poly.pdbx_seq_one_letter_code
_entity_poly.pdbx_strand_id
1 'polypeptide(L)'
;MPRESIETVQMRTKYGSMIQDLLRECRNPKNSQLGHTRWEDSLTLLNRIFPADRDIPIARIGPISTRADDADVWYTTEDDIERMMAQNFILRKPTVVRSRQLGRRGQGLDHFLEALNDHFGDSKVDVQDPSTKKKAAVSSPVCDVIGRIREGADIPAGRLPINLLNLKYLGQVPPAPAFLNLRRFDVLPAISSRLEAEFTGRAIAGKRGHAMMVEAREIDLDRSLTFSLFAQRGAFTGFHVDSPDATWVCLEWGLKLWIFATDTNESEMVKFTDEGDNWVPDSVVAIVLEPGDTLIMPSAQLLPHAVLTLADSRMTGGMFMDALRILESIEKLLWISIRPSVSNESIPLQLL
;
A
#
# COMPACT_ATOMS: atom_id res chain seq x y z
N MET A 1 22.14 0.79 -25.22
CA MET A 1 20.99 0.88 -24.31
C MET A 1 20.33 -0.49 -24.29
N PRO A 2 20.01 -1.08 -23.13
CA PRO A 2 19.23 -2.30 -23.10
C PRO A 2 17.87 -2.06 -23.78
N ARG A 3 17.38 -3.02 -24.55
CA ARG A 3 16.05 -2.94 -25.18
C ARG A 3 15.00 -2.96 -24.07
N GLU A 4 14.11 -1.95 -24.06
CA GLU A 4 12.95 -1.96 -23.17
C GLU A 4 12.10 -3.23 -23.42
N SER A 5 11.56 -3.80 -22.35
CA SER A 5 10.67 -4.95 -22.48
C SER A 5 9.34 -4.54 -23.15
N ILE A 6 8.69 -5.51 -23.78
CA ILE A 6 7.39 -5.28 -24.44
C ILE A 6 6.38 -4.76 -23.41
N GLU A 7 6.39 -5.30 -22.19
CA GLU A 7 5.49 -4.91 -21.09
C GLU A 7 5.71 -3.45 -20.68
N THR A 8 6.95 -3.00 -20.58
CA THR A 8 7.27 -1.58 -20.27
C THR A 8 6.70 -0.64 -21.33
N VAL A 9 6.89 -0.98 -22.60
CA VAL A 9 6.37 -0.19 -23.73
C VAL A 9 4.84 -0.18 -23.74
N GLN A 10 4.22 -1.35 -23.53
CA GLN A 10 2.75 -1.47 -23.47
C GLN A 10 2.15 -0.66 -22.33
N MET A 11 2.76 -0.70 -21.14
CA MET A 11 2.30 0.06 -19.99
C MET A 11 2.39 1.58 -20.24
N ARG A 12 3.51 2.05 -20.79
CA ARG A 12 3.69 3.46 -21.15
C ARG A 12 2.65 3.91 -22.18
N THR A 13 2.44 3.12 -23.23
CA THR A 13 1.46 3.44 -24.28
C THR A 13 0.03 3.44 -23.75
N LYS A 14 -0.32 2.47 -22.89
CA LYS A 14 -1.68 2.29 -22.39
C LYS A 14 -2.08 3.34 -21.35
N TYR A 15 -1.16 3.72 -20.47
CA TYR A 15 -1.48 4.54 -19.30
C TYR A 15 -0.85 5.93 -19.26
N GLY A 16 0.11 6.21 -20.13
CA GLY A 16 0.85 7.47 -20.12
C GLY A 16 -0.06 8.69 -20.20
N SER A 17 -1.01 8.71 -21.16
CA SER A 17 -1.97 9.82 -21.29
C SER A 17 -2.87 9.96 -20.06
N MET A 18 -3.41 8.85 -19.53
CA MET A 18 -4.27 8.85 -18.35
C MET A 18 -3.56 9.45 -17.13
N ILE A 19 -2.30 9.07 -16.91
CA ILE A 19 -1.51 9.60 -15.79
C ILE A 19 -1.25 11.10 -15.99
N GLN A 20 -0.88 11.52 -17.20
CA GLN A 20 -0.65 12.93 -17.50
C GLN A 20 -1.92 13.77 -17.34
N ASP A 21 -3.08 13.26 -17.77
CA ASP A 21 -4.35 13.95 -17.61
C ASP A 21 -4.73 14.12 -16.14
N LEU A 22 -4.58 13.06 -15.33
CA LEU A 22 -4.80 13.15 -13.89
C LEU A 22 -3.84 14.15 -13.21
N LEU A 23 -2.56 14.10 -13.53
CA LEU A 23 -1.60 15.05 -12.99
C LEU A 23 -1.93 16.50 -13.38
N ARG A 24 -2.44 16.73 -14.60
CA ARG A 24 -2.91 18.05 -15.05
C ARG A 24 -4.14 18.51 -14.26
N GLU A 25 -5.10 17.62 -14.01
CA GLU A 25 -6.25 17.92 -13.15
C GLU A 25 -5.80 18.27 -11.72
N CYS A 26 -4.89 17.49 -11.15
CA CYS A 26 -4.33 17.75 -9.82
C CYS A 26 -3.64 19.13 -9.72
N ARG A 27 -3.02 19.59 -10.79
CA ARG A 27 -2.33 20.90 -10.89
C ARG A 27 -3.26 22.09 -11.13
N ASN A 28 -4.57 21.89 -11.26
CA ASN A 28 -5.51 22.97 -11.59
C ASN A 28 -5.49 24.06 -10.52
N PRO A 29 -5.28 25.36 -10.88
CA PRO A 29 -5.14 26.46 -9.93
C PRO A 29 -6.36 26.69 -9.02
N LYS A 30 -7.56 26.23 -9.41
CA LYS A 30 -8.75 26.34 -8.55
C LYS A 30 -8.61 25.58 -7.23
N ASN A 31 -7.71 24.61 -7.16
CA ASN A 31 -7.44 23.84 -5.95
C ASN A 31 -6.54 24.57 -4.96
N SER A 32 -5.75 25.54 -5.41
CA SER A 32 -4.85 26.32 -4.56
C SER A 32 -5.60 27.27 -3.58
N GLN A 33 -6.91 27.41 -3.71
CA GLN A 33 -7.74 28.26 -2.85
C GLN A 33 -8.19 27.57 -1.55
N LEU A 34 -7.90 26.27 -1.38
CA LEU A 34 -8.33 25.51 -0.20
C LEU A 34 -7.52 25.82 1.08
N GLY A 35 -6.50 26.70 0.99
CA GLY A 35 -5.60 27.05 2.10
C GLY A 35 -4.62 25.91 2.41
N HIS A 36 -3.71 26.08 3.36
CA HIS A 36 -2.70 25.07 3.74
C HIS A 36 -3.34 23.77 4.23
N THR A 37 -3.60 22.88 3.27
CA THR A 37 -4.13 21.53 3.48
C THR A 37 -3.05 20.51 3.09
N ARG A 38 -3.23 19.26 3.49
CA ARG A 38 -2.36 18.15 3.02
C ARG A 38 -2.39 17.97 1.52
N TRP A 39 -3.43 18.45 0.84
CA TRP A 39 -3.49 18.41 -0.61
C TRP A 39 -2.38 19.22 -1.27
N GLU A 40 -2.06 20.41 -0.74
CA GLU A 40 -0.96 21.24 -1.27
C GLU A 40 0.40 20.55 -1.11
N ASP A 41 0.61 19.88 0.03
CA ASP A 41 1.81 19.06 0.23
C ASP A 41 1.86 17.93 -0.81
N SER A 42 0.75 17.21 -1.00
CA SER A 42 0.63 16.15 -2.00
C SER A 42 0.90 16.64 -3.42
N LEU A 43 0.37 17.82 -3.80
CA LEU A 43 0.64 18.44 -5.10
C LEU A 43 2.10 18.82 -5.28
N THR A 44 2.72 19.34 -4.24
CA THR A 44 4.15 19.69 -4.26
C THR A 44 4.99 18.43 -4.50
N LEU A 45 4.69 17.34 -3.81
CA LEU A 45 5.34 16.05 -4.01
C LEU A 45 5.12 15.51 -5.42
N LEU A 46 3.87 15.46 -5.89
CA LEU A 46 3.54 14.98 -7.24
C LEU A 46 4.25 15.79 -8.34
N ASN A 47 4.37 17.12 -8.16
CA ASN A 47 5.09 17.97 -9.12
C ASN A 47 6.60 17.72 -9.12
N ARG A 48 7.19 17.38 -7.97
CA ARG A 48 8.60 17.02 -7.86
C ARG A 48 8.87 15.62 -8.43
N ILE A 49 7.98 14.64 -8.17
CA ILE A 49 8.09 13.27 -8.68
C ILE A 49 7.89 13.22 -10.20
N PHE A 50 6.88 13.95 -10.70
CA PHE A 50 6.49 13.99 -12.10
C PHE A 50 6.51 15.43 -12.64
N PRO A 51 7.68 16.01 -12.91
CA PRO A 51 7.76 17.33 -13.54
C PRO A 51 6.97 17.34 -14.86
N ALA A 52 6.34 18.49 -15.19
CA ALA A 52 5.48 18.59 -16.38
C ALA A 52 6.21 18.44 -17.71
N ASP A 53 7.51 18.67 -17.70
CA ASP A 53 8.43 18.60 -18.84
C ASP A 53 9.12 17.25 -19.00
N ARG A 54 8.82 16.27 -18.15
CA ARG A 54 9.44 14.95 -18.20
C ARG A 54 8.43 13.83 -18.44
N ASP A 55 8.92 12.78 -19.08
CA ASP A 55 8.17 11.55 -19.23
C ASP A 55 8.01 10.83 -17.87
N ILE A 56 6.91 10.09 -17.74
CA ILE A 56 6.67 9.26 -16.57
C ILE A 56 7.70 8.13 -16.56
N PRO A 57 8.45 7.97 -15.46
CA PRO A 57 9.52 6.97 -15.36
C PRO A 57 8.92 5.55 -15.14
N ILE A 58 8.39 4.95 -16.20
CA ILE A 58 7.86 3.58 -16.14
C ILE A 58 8.99 2.59 -15.88
N ALA A 59 8.79 1.69 -14.92
CA ALA A 59 9.74 0.66 -14.52
C ALA A 59 10.09 -0.27 -15.69
N ARG A 60 11.32 -0.73 -15.71
CA ARG A 60 11.73 -1.86 -16.57
C ARG A 60 11.20 -3.14 -15.96
N ILE A 61 10.25 -3.74 -16.63
CA ILE A 61 9.58 -4.96 -16.17
C ILE A 61 10.22 -6.16 -16.85
N GLY A 62 10.64 -7.14 -16.09
CA GLY A 62 11.24 -8.37 -16.59
C GLY A 62 10.67 -9.63 -15.96
N PRO A 63 10.68 -10.78 -16.65
CA PRO A 63 10.20 -12.03 -16.08
C PRO A 63 11.13 -12.50 -14.95
N ILE A 64 10.53 -12.96 -13.85
CA ILE A 64 11.27 -13.50 -12.71
C ILE A 64 12.13 -14.70 -13.09
N SER A 65 11.68 -15.49 -14.09
CA SER A 65 12.38 -16.70 -14.56
C SER A 65 13.76 -16.39 -15.15
N THR A 66 13.95 -15.23 -15.73
CA THR A 66 15.26 -14.82 -16.28
C THR A 66 16.18 -14.20 -15.23
N ARG A 67 15.64 -13.88 -14.02
CA ARG A 67 16.35 -13.15 -12.97
C ARG A 67 17.06 -11.91 -13.52
N ALA A 68 16.40 -11.21 -14.45
CA ALA A 68 16.95 -10.05 -15.12
C ALA A 68 17.42 -9.02 -14.09
N ASP A 69 18.73 -8.88 -13.92
CA ASP A 69 19.32 -7.96 -12.94
C ASP A 69 19.02 -6.49 -13.27
N ASP A 70 18.78 -6.22 -14.55
CA ASP A 70 18.45 -4.89 -15.07
C ASP A 70 16.96 -4.53 -14.95
N ALA A 71 16.06 -5.48 -14.60
CA ALA A 71 14.67 -5.17 -14.32
C ALA A 71 14.53 -4.44 -12.98
N ASP A 72 13.67 -3.42 -12.94
CA ASP A 72 13.31 -2.71 -11.71
C ASP A 72 12.22 -3.48 -10.94
N VAL A 73 11.32 -4.12 -11.68
CA VAL A 73 10.19 -4.91 -11.17
C VAL A 73 10.14 -6.24 -11.92
N TRP A 74 9.91 -7.31 -11.20
CA TRP A 74 9.68 -8.63 -11.81
C TRP A 74 8.20 -8.86 -12.04
N TYR A 75 7.87 -9.67 -13.06
CA TYR A 75 6.55 -10.23 -13.22
C TYR A 75 6.61 -11.76 -13.27
N THR A 76 5.51 -12.40 -12.87
CA THR A 76 5.39 -13.86 -12.82
C THR A 76 3.92 -14.31 -12.87
N THR A 77 3.68 -15.61 -12.89
CA THR A 77 2.36 -16.21 -12.70
C THR A 77 2.23 -16.76 -11.28
N GLU A 78 0.99 -17.08 -10.85
CA GLU A 78 0.73 -17.72 -9.56
C GLU A 78 1.49 -19.05 -9.43
N ASP A 79 1.40 -19.91 -10.44
CA ASP A 79 2.06 -21.23 -10.45
C ASP A 79 3.59 -21.11 -10.35
N ASP A 80 4.17 -20.12 -11.02
CA ASP A 80 5.62 -19.91 -11.03
C ASP A 80 6.11 -19.39 -9.67
N ILE A 81 5.42 -18.40 -9.08
CA ILE A 81 5.84 -17.87 -7.78
C ILE A 81 5.71 -18.93 -6.68
N GLU A 82 4.64 -19.72 -6.66
CA GLU A 82 4.46 -20.80 -5.70
C GLU A 82 5.58 -21.84 -5.80
N ARG A 83 5.89 -22.28 -7.04
CA ARG A 83 6.99 -23.22 -7.27
C ARG A 83 8.34 -22.68 -6.82
N MET A 84 8.63 -21.41 -7.13
CA MET A 84 9.88 -20.77 -6.74
C MET A 84 9.99 -20.62 -5.22
N MET A 85 8.92 -20.20 -4.57
CA MET A 85 8.89 -20.07 -3.12
C MET A 85 9.04 -21.42 -2.42
N ALA A 86 8.43 -22.48 -2.94
CA ALA A 86 8.61 -23.85 -2.43
C ALA A 86 10.07 -24.34 -2.57
N GLN A 87 10.83 -23.80 -3.52
CA GLN A 87 12.26 -24.07 -3.71
C GLN A 87 13.17 -23.10 -2.92
N ASN A 88 12.65 -22.41 -1.92
CA ASN A 88 13.36 -21.44 -1.11
C ASN A 88 13.95 -20.25 -1.90
N PHE A 89 13.31 -19.86 -3.01
CA PHE A 89 13.67 -18.63 -3.70
C PHE A 89 13.43 -17.42 -2.80
N ILE A 90 14.36 -16.48 -2.82
CA ILE A 90 14.29 -15.22 -2.07
C ILE A 90 13.97 -14.09 -3.04
N LEU A 91 12.84 -13.44 -2.84
CA LEU A 91 12.50 -12.23 -3.58
C LEU A 91 13.42 -11.09 -3.18
N ARG A 92 13.92 -10.36 -4.20
CA ARG A 92 14.81 -9.21 -4.01
C ARG A 92 14.31 -7.94 -4.68
N LYS A 93 13.21 -8.02 -5.42
CA LYS A 93 12.61 -6.90 -6.15
C LYS A 93 11.10 -6.96 -6.00
N PRO A 94 10.41 -5.82 -6.10
CA PRO A 94 8.95 -5.82 -6.24
C PRO A 94 8.55 -6.76 -7.36
N THR A 95 7.55 -7.57 -7.12
CA THR A 95 7.13 -8.61 -8.08
C THR A 95 5.63 -8.52 -8.30
N VAL A 96 5.21 -8.39 -9.55
CA VAL A 96 3.80 -8.44 -9.94
C VAL A 96 3.46 -9.86 -10.35
N VAL A 97 2.54 -10.46 -9.62
CA VAL A 97 1.93 -11.74 -9.97
C VAL A 97 0.67 -11.44 -10.76
N ARG A 98 0.65 -11.85 -12.02
CA ARG A 98 -0.50 -11.67 -12.89
C ARG A 98 -1.43 -12.85 -12.77
N SER A 99 -2.64 -12.60 -12.28
CA SER A 99 -3.68 -13.61 -12.25
C SER A 99 -4.31 -13.75 -13.63
N ARG A 100 -4.50 -15.01 -14.07
CA ARG A 100 -5.33 -15.32 -15.24
C ARG A 100 -6.83 -15.15 -14.97
N GLN A 101 -7.22 -15.07 -13.72
CA GLN A 101 -8.58 -14.78 -13.33
C GLN A 101 -8.83 -13.29 -13.49
N LEU A 102 -9.21 -12.88 -14.69
CA LEU A 102 -9.78 -11.57 -14.96
C LEU A 102 -10.73 -11.18 -13.83
N GLY A 103 -10.50 -10.02 -13.25
CA GLY A 103 -11.18 -9.50 -12.09
C GLY A 103 -12.65 -9.90 -12.02
N ARG A 104 -13.11 -10.30 -10.86
CA ARG A 104 -14.48 -10.79 -10.63
C ARG A 104 -15.47 -9.81 -11.24
N ARG A 105 -16.03 -10.16 -12.40
CA ARG A 105 -17.09 -9.39 -13.06
C ARG A 105 -18.22 -9.22 -12.05
N GLY A 106 -18.55 -7.99 -11.71
CA GLY A 106 -19.68 -7.66 -10.85
C GLY A 106 -19.36 -6.98 -9.52
N GLN A 107 -18.10 -6.80 -9.17
CA GLN A 107 -17.72 -6.01 -7.99
C GLN A 107 -17.31 -4.60 -8.44
N GLY A 108 -18.27 -3.70 -8.51
CA GLY A 108 -18.04 -2.28 -8.77
C GLY A 108 -18.28 -1.43 -7.53
N LEU A 109 -18.23 -0.12 -7.72
CA LEU A 109 -18.41 0.86 -6.66
C LEU A 109 -19.73 0.67 -5.89
N ASP A 110 -20.85 0.43 -6.58
CA ASP A 110 -22.16 0.28 -5.93
C ASP A 110 -22.18 -0.92 -4.99
N HIS A 111 -21.69 -2.08 -5.43
CA HIS A 111 -21.60 -3.26 -4.58
C HIS A 111 -20.67 -3.04 -3.38
N PHE A 112 -19.57 -2.31 -3.58
CA PHE A 112 -18.69 -1.92 -2.48
C PHE A 112 -19.41 -1.05 -1.45
N LEU A 113 -20.18 -0.05 -1.89
CA LEU A 113 -20.91 0.86 -1.00
C LEU A 113 -22.03 0.15 -0.24
N GLU A 114 -22.73 -0.80 -0.89
CA GLU A 114 -23.70 -1.67 -0.24
C GLU A 114 -23.02 -2.51 0.86
N ALA A 115 -21.94 -3.20 0.52
CA ALA A 115 -21.19 -4.00 1.49
C ALA A 115 -20.63 -3.16 2.65
N LEU A 116 -20.17 -1.92 2.38
CA LEU A 116 -19.69 -0.98 3.39
C LEU A 116 -20.81 -0.61 4.37
N ASN A 117 -22.00 -0.31 3.83
CA ASN A 117 -23.18 -0.01 4.64
C ASN A 117 -23.64 -1.21 5.46
N ASP A 118 -23.72 -2.39 4.85
CA ASP A 118 -24.23 -3.61 5.51
C ASP A 118 -23.28 -4.09 6.61
N HIS A 119 -21.97 -3.93 6.42
CA HIS A 119 -20.97 -4.40 7.37
C HIS A 119 -20.72 -3.43 8.53
N PHE A 120 -20.62 -2.14 8.22
CA PHE A 120 -20.29 -1.12 9.23
C PHE A 120 -21.51 -0.34 9.75
N GLY A 121 -22.62 -0.27 8.98
CA GLY A 121 -23.87 0.36 9.40
C GLY A 121 -23.67 1.76 9.98
N ASP A 122 -24.08 1.93 11.25
CA ASP A 122 -23.94 3.19 11.99
C ASP A 122 -22.53 3.41 12.58
N SER A 123 -21.58 2.52 12.31
CA SER A 123 -20.21 2.61 12.80
C SER A 123 -19.41 3.71 12.08
N LYS A 124 -18.15 3.85 12.47
CA LYS A 124 -17.21 4.75 11.86
C LYS A 124 -16.10 3.97 11.15
N VAL A 125 -15.57 4.56 10.09
CA VAL A 125 -14.40 4.06 9.34
C VAL A 125 -13.29 5.09 9.32
N ASP A 126 -12.06 4.62 9.17
CA ASP A 126 -10.88 5.48 9.13
C ASP A 126 -10.69 6.05 7.72
N VAL A 127 -10.71 7.37 7.63
CA VAL A 127 -10.64 8.13 6.38
C VAL A 127 -9.39 9.00 6.38
N GLN A 128 -8.53 8.82 5.38
CA GLN A 128 -7.51 9.82 5.05
C GLN A 128 -8.14 10.87 4.14
N ASP A 129 -8.30 12.07 4.68
CA ASP A 129 -8.88 13.21 3.99
C ASP A 129 -7.84 14.31 3.79
N PRO A 130 -7.37 14.54 2.57
CA PRO A 130 -6.36 15.55 2.30
C PRO A 130 -6.87 16.99 2.43
N SER A 131 -8.18 17.21 2.58
CA SER A 131 -8.75 18.54 2.87
C SER A 131 -8.48 18.99 4.30
N THR A 132 -8.02 18.09 5.17
CA THR A 132 -7.68 18.39 6.56
C THR A 132 -6.19 18.62 6.73
N LYS A 133 -5.80 19.34 7.81
CA LYS A 133 -4.38 19.47 8.22
C LYS A 133 -3.86 18.25 8.97
N LYS A 134 -4.74 17.34 9.36
CA LYS A 134 -4.37 16.15 10.15
C LYS A 134 -3.69 15.12 9.27
N LYS A 135 -2.52 14.65 9.69
CA LYS A 135 -1.80 13.54 9.03
C LYS A 135 -2.49 12.19 9.26
N ALA A 136 -3.01 11.97 10.46
CA ALA A 136 -3.68 10.73 10.81
C ALA A 136 -5.05 10.62 10.13
N ALA A 137 -5.47 9.39 9.88
CA ALA A 137 -6.83 9.10 9.46
C ALA A 137 -7.83 9.62 10.50
N VAL A 138 -8.97 10.09 10.02
CA VAL A 138 -10.07 10.59 10.86
C VAL A 138 -11.19 9.57 10.82
N SER A 139 -11.67 9.18 11.99
CA SER A 139 -12.79 8.27 12.10
C SER A 139 -14.09 8.99 11.76
N SER A 140 -14.74 8.60 10.67
CA SER A 140 -15.93 9.25 10.10
C SER A 140 -17.12 8.29 10.03
N PRO A 141 -18.38 8.78 10.24
CA PRO A 141 -19.58 7.96 10.07
C PRO A 141 -19.66 7.38 8.66
N VAL A 142 -20.06 6.11 8.55
CA VAL A 142 -20.14 5.41 7.27
C VAL A 142 -21.11 6.08 6.31
N CYS A 143 -22.27 6.55 6.80
CA CYS A 143 -23.26 7.27 5.97
C CYS A 143 -22.67 8.51 5.29
N ASP A 144 -21.87 9.31 6.00
CA ASP A 144 -21.24 10.52 5.46
C ASP A 144 -20.19 10.15 4.40
N VAL A 145 -19.42 9.09 4.67
CA VAL A 145 -18.40 8.58 3.75
C VAL A 145 -19.04 8.05 2.47
N ILE A 146 -20.13 7.28 2.56
CA ILE A 146 -20.88 6.78 1.40
C ILE A 146 -21.42 7.95 0.57
N GLY A 147 -22.01 8.96 1.21
CA GLY A 147 -22.47 10.15 0.55
C GLY A 147 -21.37 10.83 -0.25
N ARG A 148 -20.21 11.05 0.40
CA ARG A 148 -19.05 11.66 -0.24
C ARG A 148 -18.46 10.85 -1.40
N ILE A 149 -18.43 9.51 -1.27
CA ILE A 149 -17.96 8.65 -2.36
C ILE A 149 -18.92 8.70 -3.54
N ARG A 150 -20.25 8.71 -3.32
CA ARG A 150 -21.26 8.82 -4.39
C ARG A 150 -21.20 10.15 -5.13
N GLU A 151 -20.89 11.24 -4.43
CA GLU A 151 -20.66 12.53 -5.06
C GLU A 151 -19.42 12.52 -5.97
N GLY A 152 -18.50 11.61 -5.74
CA GLY A 152 -17.23 11.47 -6.44
C GLY A 152 -16.21 12.55 -6.10
N ALA A 153 -14.96 12.28 -6.41
CA ALA A 153 -13.91 13.27 -6.38
C ALA A 153 -13.99 14.16 -7.63
N ASP A 154 -14.00 15.47 -7.41
CA ASP A 154 -13.93 16.49 -8.47
C ASP A 154 -12.85 17.50 -8.05
N ILE A 155 -11.61 17.16 -8.34
CA ILE A 155 -10.45 17.93 -7.93
C ILE A 155 -10.54 19.39 -8.42
N PRO A 156 -10.90 19.65 -9.69
CA PRO A 156 -11.11 21.02 -10.17
C PRO A 156 -12.18 21.80 -9.41
N ALA A 157 -13.23 21.14 -8.90
CA ALA A 157 -14.27 21.79 -8.10
C ALA A 157 -13.97 21.83 -6.59
N GLY A 158 -12.80 21.33 -6.16
CA GLY A 158 -12.38 21.34 -4.76
C GLY A 158 -12.89 20.15 -3.93
N ARG A 159 -13.55 19.16 -4.55
CA ARG A 159 -13.87 17.89 -3.88
C ARG A 159 -12.68 16.94 -3.97
N LEU A 160 -11.86 16.97 -2.93
CA LEU A 160 -10.63 16.18 -2.88
C LEU A 160 -10.91 14.70 -2.65
N PRO A 161 -10.08 13.81 -3.26
CA PRO A 161 -10.24 12.36 -3.14
C PRO A 161 -9.88 11.89 -1.73
N ILE A 162 -10.56 10.84 -1.26
CA ILE A 162 -10.29 10.20 0.03
C ILE A 162 -9.78 8.78 -0.12
N ASN A 163 -9.04 8.33 0.90
CA ASN A 163 -8.71 6.93 1.12
C ASN A 163 -9.45 6.40 2.35
N LEU A 164 -10.05 5.23 2.25
CA LEU A 164 -10.55 4.48 3.39
C LEU A 164 -9.53 3.41 3.76
N LEU A 165 -9.20 3.37 5.04
CA LEU A 165 -8.21 2.43 5.58
C LEU A 165 -8.91 1.38 6.46
N ASN A 166 -8.24 0.25 6.65
CA ASN A 166 -8.65 -0.78 7.63
C ASN A 166 -10.08 -1.33 7.44
N LEU A 167 -10.51 -1.49 6.19
CA LEU A 167 -11.80 -2.07 5.85
C LEU A 167 -11.76 -3.60 6.00
N LYS A 168 -11.47 -4.09 7.21
CA LYS A 168 -11.40 -5.53 7.49
C LYS A 168 -12.76 -6.18 7.28
N TYR A 169 -12.72 -7.42 6.79
CA TYR A 169 -13.90 -8.30 6.65
C TYR A 169 -15.00 -7.76 5.72
N LEU A 170 -14.70 -6.75 4.90
CA LEU A 170 -15.67 -6.21 3.98
C LEU A 170 -15.87 -7.14 2.77
N GLY A 171 -16.91 -7.98 2.84
CA GLY A 171 -17.29 -8.89 1.75
C GLY A 171 -16.31 -10.07 1.58
N GLN A 172 -16.33 -10.70 0.41
CA GLN A 172 -15.37 -11.75 0.07
C GLN A 172 -14.02 -11.10 -0.25
N VAL A 173 -13.05 -11.37 0.60
CA VAL A 173 -11.66 -10.94 0.41
C VAL A 173 -10.96 -11.90 -0.55
N PRO A 174 -10.17 -11.41 -1.52
CA PRO A 174 -9.29 -12.28 -2.30
C PRO A 174 -8.42 -13.12 -1.37
N PRO A 175 -8.21 -14.40 -1.67
CA PRO A 175 -7.31 -15.21 -0.86
C PRO A 175 -5.90 -14.61 -0.92
N ALA A 176 -5.19 -14.70 0.19
CA ALA A 176 -3.76 -14.40 0.20
C ALA A 176 -3.03 -15.29 -0.81
N PRO A 177 -1.91 -14.85 -1.39
CA PRO A 177 -1.10 -15.67 -2.28
C PRO A 177 -0.80 -17.05 -1.67
N ALA A 178 -1.02 -18.13 -2.41
CA ALA A 178 -0.97 -19.48 -1.86
C ALA A 178 0.41 -19.85 -1.30
N PHE A 179 1.50 -19.26 -1.80
CA PHE A 179 2.83 -19.48 -1.26
C PHE A 179 2.96 -19.05 0.22
N LEU A 180 2.12 -18.15 0.72
CA LEU A 180 2.11 -17.74 2.13
C LEU A 180 1.67 -18.87 3.07
N ASN A 181 1.08 -19.95 2.54
CA ASN A 181 0.81 -21.17 3.32
C ASN A 181 2.06 -22.02 3.58
N LEU A 182 3.21 -21.66 3.01
CA LEU A 182 4.49 -22.35 3.31
C LEU A 182 4.95 -21.95 4.72
N ARG A 183 5.40 -22.94 5.50
CA ARG A 183 5.83 -22.79 6.90
C ARG A 183 6.83 -21.64 7.13
N ARG A 184 7.64 -21.30 6.14
CA ARG A 184 8.61 -20.21 6.26
C ARG A 184 7.96 -18.82 6.39
N PHE A 185 6.67 -18.68 6.05
CA PHE A 185 5.91 -17.44 6.16
C PHE A 185 4.97 -17.39 7.38
N ASP A 186 5.00 -18.42 8.23
CA ASP A 186 4.17 -18.48 9.46
C ASP A 186 4.68 -17.57 10.58
N VAL A 187 5.73 -16.78 10.38
CA VAL A 187 6.37 -15.98 11.44
C VAL A 187 5.40 -15.01 12.08
N LEU A 188 4.78 -14.11 11.30
CA LEU A 188 3.82 -13.15 11.86
C LEU A 188 2.55 -13.80 12.42
N PRO A 189 1.90 -14.76 11.76
CA PRO A 189 0.78 -15.50 12.33
C PRO A 189 1.13 -16.19 13.65
N ALA A 190 2.30 -16.80 13.76
CA ALA A 190 2.74 -17.46 14.98
C ALA A 190 2.97 -16.46 16.14
N ILE A 191 3.54 -15.29 15.84
CA ILE A 191 3.74 -14.22 16.82
C ILE A 191 2.37 -13.68 17.27
N SER A 192 1.45 -13.39 16.32
CA SER A 192 0.11 -12.90 16.62
C SER A 192 -0.63 -13.86 17.56
N SER A 193 -0.68 -15.14 17.20
CA SER A 193 -1.36 -16.17 18.02
C SER A 193 -0.75 -16.30 19.41
N ARG A 194 0.56 -16.16 19.54
CA ARG A 194 1.23 -16.23 20.85
C ARG A 194 0.93 -15.01 21.71
N LEU A 195 0.94 -13.82 21.14
CA LEU A 195 0.58 -12.59 21.85
C LEU A 195 -0.85 -12.64 22.32
N GLU A 196 -1.80 -13.05 21.48
CA GLU A 196 -3.21 -13.23 21.87
C GLU A 196 -3.35 -14.19 23.04
N ALA A 197 -2.67 -15.34 23.01
CA ALA A 197 -2.71 -16.32 24.10
C ALA A 197 -2.15 -15.74 25.41
N GLU A 198 -1.04 -15.00 25.39
CA GLU A 198 -0.44 -14.36 26.56
C GLU A 198 -1.34 -13.27 27.14
N PHE A 199 -1.95 -12.44 26.31
CA PHE A 199 -2.85 -11.37 26.75
C PHE A 199 -4.15 -11.93 27.30
N THR A 200 -4.75 -12.93 26.67
CA THR A 200 -5.95 -13.61 27.14
C THR A 200 -5.69 -14.28 28.51
N GLY A 201 -4.54 -14.94 28.67
CA GLY A 201 -4.13 -15.54 29.94
C GLY A 201 -3.96 -14.52 31.07
N ARG A 202 -3.46 -13.33 30.80
CA ARG A 202 -3.30 -12.24 31.78
C ARG A 202 -4.59 -11.54 32.12
N ALA A 203 -5.52 -11.38 31.17
CA ALA A 203 -6.82 -10.77 31.39
C ALA A 203 -7.69 -11.59 32.38
N ILE A 204 -7.51 -12.91 32.41
CA ILE A 204 -8.20 -13.80 33.36
C ILE A 204 -7.61 -13.66 34.78
N ALA A 205 -6.36 -13.23 34.92
CA ALA A 205 -5.64 -13.25 36.20
C ALA A 205 -5.74 -11.95 37.03
N GLY A 206 -6.42 -10.89 36.61
CA GLY A 206 -6.42 -9.65 37.38
C GLY A 206 -7.49 -8.61 37.09
N LYS A 207 -7.89 -7.85 38.15
CA LYS A 207 -8.80 -6.69 38.11
C LYS A 207 -8.29 -5.50 37.20
N ARG A 208 -7.20 -5.67 36.47
CA ARG A 208 -6.62 -4.70 35.51
C ARG A 208 -7.08 -4.93 34.06
N GLY A 209 -8.05 -5.80 33.82
CA GLY A 209 -8.45 -6.26 32.50
C GLY A 209 -8.82 -5.16 31.49
N HIS A 210 -9.28 -3.99 31.95
CA HIS A 210 -9.71 -2.93 31.03
C HIS A 210 -8.51 -2.19 30.37
N ALA A 211 -7.49 -1.86 31.14
CA ALA A 211 -6.28 -1.21 30.62
C ALA A 211 -5.48 -2.15 29.70
N MET A 212 -5.38 -3.44 30.07
CA MET A 212 -4.68 -4.44 29.25
C MET A 212 -5.44 -4.80 27.96
N MET A 213 -6.77 -4.75 27.94
CA MET A 213 -7.54 -4.92 26.69
C MET A 213 -7.32 -3.76 25.71
N VAL A 214 -7.08 -2.55 26.19
CA VAL A 214 -6.72 -1.40 25.33
C VAL A 214 -5.33 -1.60 24.75
N GLU A 215 -4.35 -1.99 25.57
CA GLU A 215 -2.99 -2.30 25.11
C GLU A 215 -2.96 -3.51 24.14
N ALA A 216 -3.73 -4.56 24.38
CA ALA A 216 -3.83 -5.70 23.47
C ALA A 216 -4.48 -5.32 22.12
N ARG A 217 -5.39 -4.36 22.09
CA ARG A 217 -5.94 -3.82 20.83
C ARG A 217 -4.94 -2.97 20.06
N GLU A 218 -3.99 -2.34 20.74
CA GLU A 218 -2.89 -1.60 20.09
C GLU A 218 -1.85 -2.54 19.48
N ILE A 219 -1.74 -3.77 19.97
CA ILE A 219 -0.84 -4.81 19.43
C ILE A 219 -1.54 -5.67 18.37
N ASP A 220 -2.65 -5.24 17.81
CA ASP A 220 -3.42 -6.02 16.85
C ASP A 220 -2.64 -6.23 15.53
N LEU A 221 -1.70 -7.19 15.58
CA LEU A 221 -1.00 -7.69 14.38
C LEU A 221 -1.96 -8.25 13.34
N ASP A 222 -3.13 -8.67 13.75
CA ASP A 222 -4.19 -9.13 12.87
C ASP A 222 -4.59 -8.04 11.85
N ARG A 223 -4.44 -6.75 12.19
CA ARG A 223 -4.59 -5.65 11.24
C ARG A 223 -3.51 -5.61 10.18
N SER A 224 -2.31 -6.06 10.49
CA SER A 224 -1.21 -6.13 9.53
C SER A 224 -1.28 -7.38 8.68
N LEU A 225 -1.80 -8.49 9.22
CA LEU A 225 -1.89 -9.77 8.49
C LEU A 225 -2.83 -9.71 7.30
N THR A 226 -3.92 -8.94 7.40
CA THR A 226 -4.86 -8.73 6.30
C THR A 226 -5.52 -7.37 6.43
N PHE A 227 -5.55 -6.60 5.36
CA PHE A 227 -6.23 -5.31 5.29
C PHE A 227 -6.97 -5.15 3.97
N SER A 228 -7.99 -4.30 3.95
CA SER A 228 -8.64 -3.84 2.73
C SER A 228 -8.68 -2.32 2.71
N LEU A 229 -8.51 -1.75 1.53
CA LEU A 229 -8.45 -0.32 1.30
C LEU A 229 -9.36 0.04 0.12
N PHE A 230 -9.99 1.21 0.23
CA PHE A 230 -10.63 1.86 -0.91
C PHE A 230 -10.02 3.23 -1.12
N ALA A 231 -9.82 3.62 -2.36
CA ALA A 231 -9.28 4.93 -2.71
C ALA A 231 -10.00 5.52 -3.92
N GLN A 232 -10.37 6.79 -3.80
CA GLN A 232 -10.90 7.54 -4.94
C GLN A 232 -9.79 7.94 -5.92
N ARG A 233 -10.17 8.13 -7.19
CA ARG A 233 -9.30 8.65 -8.24
C ARG A 233 -8.66 9.97 -7.80
N GLY A 234 -7.34 10.07 -7.92
CA GLY A 234 -6.53 11.21 -7.50
C GLY A 234 -6.01 11.11 -6.06
N ALA A 235 -6.46 10.15 -5.26
CA ALA A 235 -5.91 9.94 -3.93
C ALA A 235 -4.43 9.56 -4.03
N PHE A 236 -3.60 10.24 -3.21
CA PHE A 236 -2.16 10.07 -3.20
C PHE A 236 -1.66 9.78 -1.80
N THR A 237 -0.84 8.74 -1.68
CA THR A 237 -0.06 8.43 -0.47
C THR A 237 1.41 8.69 -0.78
N GLY A 238 2.04 9.59 -0.01
CA GLY A 238 3.46 9.95 -0.15
C GLY A 238 4.41 8.79 0.14
N PHE A 239 5.71 9.02 -0.01
CA PHE A 239 6.70 7.98 0.21
C PHE A 239 6.70 7.48 1.65
N HIS A 240 6.64 6.17 1.80
CA HIS A 240 6.70 5.46 3.07
C HIS A 240 7.28 4.05 2.86
N VAL A 241 7.64 3.41 3.93
CA VAL A 241 7.97 1.98 3.98
C VAL A 241 6.92 1.27 4.82
N ASP A 242 6.54 0.06 4.39
CA ASP A 242 5.61 -0.77 5.13
C ASP A 242 6.27 -1.38 6.38
N SER A 243 5.49 -1.51 7.43
CA SER A 243 5.83 -2.15 8.69
C SER A 243 4.75 -3.19 9.04
N PRO A 244 5.08 -4.38 9.53
CA PRO A 244 6.40 -4.76 10.10
C PRO A 244 7.43 -5.22 9.07
N ASP A 245 7.09 -5.71 7.85
CA ASP A 245 8.11 -6.17 6.91
C ASP A 245 7.62 -6.18 5.45
N ALA A 246 7.46 -7.37 4.87
CA ALA A 246 7.01 -7.57 3.49
C ALA A 246 5.51 -7.35 3.37
N THR A 247 5.05 -6.93 2.19
CA THR A 247 3.65 -6.69 1.91
C THR A 247 3.24 -7.35 0.60
N TRP A 248 2.05 -7.91 0.56
CA TRP A 248 1.37 -8.26 -0.67
C TRP A 248 0.10 -7.44 -0.79
N VAL A 249 -0.24 -7.00 -1.99
CA VAL A 249 -1.49 -6.29 -2.28
C VAL A 249 -2.09 -6.80 -3.58
N CYS A 250 -3.35 -7.17 -3.56
CA CYS A 250 -4.13 -7.57 -4.72
C CYS A 250 -5.11 -6.44 -5.08
N LEU A 251 -5.03 -5.94 -6.31
CA LEU A 251 -5.98 -4.96 -6.80
C LEU A 251 -7.24 -5.67 -7.29
N GLU A 252 -8.34 -5.51 -6.57
CA GLU A 252 -9.61 -6.17 -6.91
C GLU A 252 -10.29 -5.49 -8.09
N TRP A 253 -10.32 -4.16 -8.11
CA TRP A 253 -10.82 -3.33 -9.21
C TRP A 253 -10.22 -1.92 -9.14
N GLY A 254 -10.33 -1.17 -10.26
CA GLY A 254 -9.74 0.14 -10.40
C GLY A 254 -8.33 0.11 -10.98
N LEU A 255 -7.57 1.20 -10.79
CA LEU A 255 -6.20 1.33 -11.28
C LEU A 255 -5.35 2.10 -10.26
N LYS A 256 -4.15 1.63 -9.98
CA LYS A 256 -3.19 2.30 -9.10
C LYS A 256 -1.81 2.39 -9.72
N LEU A 257 -1.19 3.56 -9.60
CA LEU A 257 0.21 3.80 -9.94
C LEU A 257 1.05 3.65 -8.67
N TRP A 258 1.91 2.65 -8.64
CA TRP A 258 2.91 2.44 -7.61
C TRP A 258 4.24 3.04 -8.06
N ILE A 259 4.86 3.81 -7.18
CA ILE A 259 6.06 4.60 -7.45
C ILE A 259 7.11 4.14 -6.44
N PHE A 260 8.23 3.61 -6.92
CA PHE A 260 9.32 3.11 -6.08
C PHE A 260 10.53 4.03 -6.18
N ALA A 261 11.16 4.33 -5.06
CA ALA A 261 12.49 4.92 -5.06
C ALA A 261 13.51 3.88 -5.55
N THR A 262 14.38 4.26 -6.47
CA THR A 262 15.40 3.36 -7.03
C THR A 262 16.77 3.56 -6.42
N ASP A 263 17.08 4.76 -5.97
CA ASP A 263 18.30 5.05 -5.23
C ASP A 263 17.99 5.16 -3.74
N THR A 264 18.35 4.13 -3.00
CA THR A 264 18.15 4.02 -1.55
C THR A 264 19.48 3.89 -0.82
N ASN A 265 20.52 4.58 -1.32
CA ASN A 265 21.80 4.66 -0.63
C ASN A 265 21.66 5.35 0.73
N GLU A 266 22.68 5.25 1.56
CA GLU A 266 22.66 5.77 2.93
C GLU A 266 22.31 7.26 2.99
N SER A 267 22.82 8.08 2.08
CA SER A 267 22.55 9.52 2.01
C SER A 267 21.08 9.80 1.73
N GLU A 268 20.46 9.07 0.78
CA GLU A 268 19.05 9.21 0.48
C GLU A 268 18.15 8.72 1.62
N MET A 269 18.55 7.66 2.32
CA MET A 269 17.81 7.16 3.48
C MET A 269 17.89 8.12 4.68
N VAL A 270 19.00 8.87 4.84
CA VAL A 270 19.08 9.96 5.82
C VAL A 270 18.11 11.08 5.47
N LYS A 271 18.09 11.55 4.22
CA LYS A 271 17.13 12.57 3.77
C LYS A 271 15.68 12.11 3.99
N PHE A 272 15.37 10.85 3.65
CA PHE A 272 14.05 10.26 3.88
C PHE A 272 13.66 10.30 5.37
N THR A 273 14.59 10.00 6.26
CA THR A 273 14.37 10.09 7.71
C THR A 273 14.06 11.51 8.17
N ASP A 274 14.79 12.49 7.65
CA ASP A 274 14.69 13.88 8.05
C ASP A 274 13.43 14.57 7.48
N GLU A 275 13.11 14.30 6.21
CA GLU A 275 11.99 14.93 5.50
C GLU A 275 10.66 14.14 5.68
N GLY A 276 10.73 12.83 6.00
CA GLY A 276 9.54 11.97 6.18
C GLY A 276 8.64 11.98 4.95
N ASP A 277 7.34 12.25 5.14
CA ASP A 277 6.33 12.29 4.07
C ASP A 277 6.63 13.32 2.97
N ASN A 278 7.51 14.29 3.23
CA ASN A 278 7.87 15.35 2.27
C ASN A 278 9.08 14.97 1.41
N TRP A 279 9.73 13.85 1.70
CA TRP A 279 10.87 13.39 0.94
C TRP A 279 10.47 13.03 -0.50
N VAL A 280 11.31 13.41 -1.43
CA VAL A 280 11.23 13.00 -2.83
C VAL A 280 12.59 12.45 -3.24
N PRO A 281 12.67 11.16 -3.61
CA PRO A 281 13.92 10.55 -4.04
C PRO A 281 14.43 11.17 -5.34
N ASP A 282 15.74 11.14 -5.52
CA ASP A 282 16.38 11.65 -6.75
C ASP A 282 16.00 10.85 -7.99
N SER A 283 15.65 9.58 -7.81
CA SER A 283 15.26 8.68 -8.91
C SER A 283 14.10 7.77 -8.48
N VAL A 284 13.12 7.64 -9.38
CA VAL A 284 11.94 6.81 -9.20
C VAL A 284 11.63 5.99 -10.42
N VAL A 285 10.93 4.88 -10.22
CA VAL A 285 10.26 4.12 -11.27
C VAL A 285 8.82 3.85 -10.88
N ALA A 286 7.95 3.72 -11.86
CA ALA A 286 6.52 3.54 -11.61
C ALA A 286 5.94 2.36 -12.39
N ILE A 287 4.97 1.66 -11.78
CA ILE A 287 4.17 0.61 -12.42
C ILE A 287 2.69 0.89 -12.20
N VAL A 288 1.87 0.47 -13.16
CA VAL A 288 0.41 0.46 -13.00
C VAL A 288 -0.03 -0.95 -12.64
N LEU A 289 -0.77 -1.08 -11.53
CA LEU A 289 -1.48 -2.31 -11.20
C LEU A 289 -2.86 -2.29 -11.83
N GLU A 290 -3.22 -3.38 -12.48
CA GLU A 290 -4.51 -3.66 -13.09
C GLU A 290 -5.35 -4.60 -12.20
N PRO A 291 -6.68 -4.64 -12.39
CA PRO A 291 -7.53 -5.59 -11.65
C PRO A 291 -7.06 -7.05 -11.77
N GLY A 292 -6.87 -7.70 -10.65
CA GLY A 292 -6.35 -9.05 -10.54
C GLY A 292 -4.83 -9.14 -10.36
N ASP A 293 -4.09 -8.06 -10.57
CA ASP A 293 -2.65 -8.04 -10.27
C ASP A 293 -2.43 -8.11 -8.75
N THR A 294 -1.47 -8.91 -8.35
CA THR A 294 -0.95 -8.93 -6.98
C THR A 294 0.49 -8.45 -6.99
N LEU A 295 0.74 -7.34 -6.32
CA LEU A 295 2.11 -6.85 -6.06
C LEU A 295 2.62 -7.48 -4.77
N ILE A 296 3.84 -8.02 -4.82
CA ILE A 296 4.57 -8.53 -3.66
C ILE A 296 5.80 -7.65 -3.46
N MET A 297 5.89 -7.01 -2.32
CA MET A 297 7.08 -6.28 -1.88
C MET A 297 7.92 -7.20 -0.99
N PRO A 298 9.23 -7.35 -1.28
CA PRO A 298 10.06 -8.37 -0.66
C PRO A 298 10.33 -8.12 0.83
N SER A 299 10.49 -9.22 1.57
CA SER A 299 10.90 -9.21 2.99
C SER A 299 12.31 -8.65 3.18
N ALA A 300 12.53 -8.03 4.32
CA ALA A 300 13.83 -7.53 4.77
C ALA A 300 14.45 -6.45 3.86
N GLN A 301 13.62 -5.68 3.16
CA GLN A 301 14.07 -4.56 2.34
C GLN A 301 13.38 -3.26 2.75
N LEU A 302 14.17 -2.21 2.89
CA LEU A 302 13.66 -0.85 2.96
C LEU A 302 13.32 -0.45 1.51
N LEU A 303 12.04 -0.48 1.18
CA LEU A 303 11.52 -0.14 -0.15
C LEU A 303 10.58 1.05 -0.06
N PRO A 304 11.09 2.29 -0.05
CA PRO A 304 10.24 3.46 -0.05
C PRO A 304 9.38 3.52 -1.31
N HIS A 305 8.09 3.65 -1.12
CA HIS A 305 7.14 3.72 -2.22
C HIS A 305 6.03 4.73 -1.94
N ALA A 306 5.45 5.24 -3.02
CA ALA A 306 4.29 6.12 -3.03
C ALA A 306 3.22 5.56 -3.95
N VAL A 307 1.96 5.93 -3.74
CA VAL A 307 0.84 5.39 -4.51
C VAL A 307 -0.11 6.49 -4.96
N LEU A 308 -0.37 6.57 -6.27
CA LEU A 308 -1.39 7.45 -6.86
C LEU A 308 -2.53 6.60 -7.44
N THR A 309 -3.75 6.91 -7.06
CA THR A 309 -4.94 6.21 -7.56
C THR A 309 -5.39 6.80 -8.89
N LEU A 310 -5.32 6.02 -9.96
CA LEU A 310 -5.67 6.46 -11.32
C LEU A 310 -7.16 6.34 -11.64
N ALA A 311 -7.83 5.38 -11.02
CA ALA A 311 -9.29 5.20 -11.03
C ALA A 311 -9.73 4.72 -9.65
N ASP A 312 -10.95 5.04 -9.24
CA ASP A 312 -11.51 4.53 -7.99
C ASP A 312 -11.18 3.05 -7.85
N SER A 313 -10.66 2.64 -6.71
CA SER A 313 -10.07 1.33 -6.58
C SER A 313 -10.29 0.72 -5.21
N ARG A 314 -10.42 -0.60 -5.21
CA ARG A 314 -10.37 -1.43 -4.01
C ARG A 314 -9.19 -2.39 -4.12
N MET A 315 -8.45 -2.52 -3.03
CA MET A 315 -7.41 -3.52 -2.92
C MET A 315 -7.45 -4.21 -1.55
N THR A 316 -7.03 -5.44 -1.54
CA THR A 316 -6.81 -6.23 -0.33
C THR A 316 -5.35 -6.64 -0.28
N GLY A 317 -4.80 -6.66 0.91
CA GLY A 317 -3.41 -7.01 1.12
C GLY A 317 -3.17 -7.58 2.50
N GLY A 318 -1.92 -7.82 2.78
CA GLY A 318 -1.45 -8.25 4.08
C GLY A 318 0.07 -8.23 4.14
N MET A 319 0.58 -8.34 5.36
CA MET A 319 2.02 -8.35 5.62
C MET A 319 2.48 -9.75 5.97
N PHE A 320 3.74 -10.01 5.70
CA PHE A 320 4.39 -11.29 6.02
C PHE A 320 5.87 -11.09 6.32
N MET A 321 6.47 -12.07 7.00
CA MET A 321 7.92 -12.19 7.18
C MET A 321 8.39 -13.49 6.56
N ASP A 322 9.55 -13.46 5.91
CA ASP A 322 10.21 -14.65 5.41
C ASP A 322 11.24 -15.15 6.46
N ALA A 323 11.01 -16.33 7.04
CA ALA A 323 11.91 -16.91 8.03
C ALA A 323 13.36 -17.07 7.53
N LEU A 324 13.56 -17.18 6.21
CA LEU A 324 14.90 -17.23 5.61
C LEU A 324 15.64 -15.89 5.70
N ARG A 325 14.93 -14.81 6.04
CA ARG A 325 15.49 -13.46 6.17
C ARG A 325 15.12 -12.79 7.49
N ILE A 326 14.86 -13.59 8.50
CA ILE A 326 14.33 -13.07 9.77
C ILE A 326 15.25 -12.06 10.44
N LEU A 327 16.57 -12.27 10.38
CA LEU A 327 17.53 -11.35 11.00
C LEU A 327 17.50 -9.98 10.32
N GLU A 328 17.53 -9.94 9.01
CA GLU A 328 17.45 -8.70 8.25
C GLU A 328 16.07 -8.02 8.40
N SER A 329 15.00 -8.82 8.57
CA SER A 329 13.65 -8.27 8.87
C SER A 329 13.63 -7.60 10.24
N ILE A 330 14.28 -8.18 11.25
CA ILE A 330 14.43 -7.57 12.58
C ILE A 330 15.27 -6.29 12.49
N GLU A 331 16.39 -6.30 11.77
CA GLU A 331 17.22 -5.12 11.55
C GLU A 331 16.42 -3.98 10.89
N LYS A 332 15.64 -4.29 9.85
CA LYS A 332 14.73 -3.35 9.20
C LYS A 332 13.72 -2.78 10.20
N LEU A 333 13.09 -3.63 11.00
CA LEU A 333 12.08 -3.22 11.96
C LEU A 333 12.67 -2.32 13.05
N LEU A 334 13.87 -2.64 13.56
CA LEU A 334 14.61 -1.80 14.47
C LEU A 334 14.96 -0.45 13.84
N TRP A 335 15.40 -0.45 12.57
CA TRP A 335 15.70 0.79 11.85
C TRP A 335 14.47 1.69 11.72
N ILE A 336 13.29 1.14 11.38
CA ILE A 336 12.04 1.88 11.29
C ILE A 336 11.60 2.38 12.68
N SER A 337 11.74 1.55 13.73
CA SER A 337 11.25 1.87 15.08
C SER A 337 11.85 3.13 15.69
N ILE A 338 13.10 3.44 15.36
CA ILE A 338 13.77 4.68 15.78
C ILE A 338 13.58 5.82 14.78
N ARG A 339 12.84 5.61 13.68
CA ARG A 339 12.57 6.57 12.61
C ARG A 339 11.08 6.54 12.19
N PRO A 340 10.17 6.90 13.11
CA PRO A 340 8.73 6.74 12.85
C PRO A 340 8.21 7.62 11.71
N SER A 341 8.97 8.61 11.26
CA SER A 341 8.61 9.49 10.13
C SER A 341 8.60 8.79 8.77
N VAL A 342 9.26 7.62 8.65
CA VAL A 342 9.39 6.90 7.38
C VAL A 342 8.26 5.90 7.12
N SER A 343 7.38 5.66 8.09
CA SER A 343 6.24 4.77 7.96
C SER A 343 4.94 5.49 8.32
N ASN A 344 3.87 5.19 7.63
CA ASN A 344 2.52 5.65 7.95
C ASN A 344 1.76 4.67 8.86
N GLU A 345 2.42 3.62 9.31
CA GLU A 345 1.86 2.56 10.15
C GLU A 345 2.44 2.60 11.56
N SER A 346 1.63 2.15 12.51
CA SER A 346 2.09 1.96 13.89
C SER A 346 3.05 0.79 13.95
N ILE A 347 4.24 1.02 14.50
CA ILE A 347 5.23 -0.03 14.67
C ILE A 347 4.90 -0.79 15.95
N PRO A 348 4.63 -2.10 15.88
CA PRO A 348 4.39 -2.91 17.06
C PRO A 348 5.73 -3.17 17.80
N LEU A 349 6.20 -2.17 18.57
CA LEU A 349 7.48 -2.27 19.34
C LEU A 349 7.51 -3.46 20.29
N GLN A 350 6.36 -4.00 20.67
CA GLN A 350 6.27 -5.18 21.53
C GLN A 350 6.67 -6.48 20.82
N LEU A 351 6.92 -6.44 19.50
CA LEU A 351 7.46 -7.56 18.74
C LEU A 351 8.98 -7.68 18.84
N LEU A 352 9.64 -6.64 19.30
CA LEU A 352 11.10 -6.56 19.50
C LEU A 352 11.46 -6.94 20.93
#